data_70b03fa6710bd498738b5d3cbc964842
#
_entry.id   70b03fa6710bd498738b5d3cbc964842
#
_cell.length_a   1.000
_cell.length_b   1.000
_cell.length_c   1.000
_cell.angle_alpha   90.00
_cell.angle_beta   90.00
_cell.angle_gamma   90.00
#
_symmetry.space_group_name_H-M   'P 1'
#
loop_
_entity.id
_entity.type
_entity.pdbx_description
1 polymer ?
#
loop_
_entity_poly.entity_id
_entity_poly.type
_entity_poly.pdbx_seq_one_letter_code
_entity_poly.pdbx_strand_id
1 'polypeptide(L)'
;MAKKTQTKLSPWDIVQIARHAERPNIADYIRLLCEDFVELHGDRLFGDDRGLIGGFATIGGEKVVLIGHRKGRGVEENIEANFGMASPEGYRKAMRLMRLAEKYGLPVVSFVDTPG
;
A
#
# COMPACT_ATOMS: atom_id res chain seq x y z
N MET A 1 4.70 -16.95 -30.86
CA MET A 1 4.58 -17.11 -29.40
C MET A 1 3.61 -18.25 -29.09
N ALA A 2 4.07 -19.16 -28.30
CA ALA A 2 3.18 -20.22 -27.87
C ALA A 2 2.06 -19.64 -27.02
N LYS A 3 0.85 -19.92 -27.39
CA LYS A 3 -0.31 -19.50 -26.63
C LYS A 3 -0.33 -20.29 -25.34
N LYS A 4 -0.19 -19.61 -24.21
CA LYS A 4 -0.30 -20.28 -22.93
C LYS A 4 -1.71 -20.80 -22.75
N THR A 5 -1.82 -22.04 -22.39
CA THR A 5 -3.08 -22.58 -21.94
C THR A 5 -3.45 -21.86 -20.64
N GLN A 6 -4.53 -21.13 -20.67
CA GLN A 6 -4.98 -20.47 -19.47
C GLN A 6 -5.59 -21.50 -18.53
N THR A 7 -4.91 -21.74 -17.42
CA THR A 7 -5.45 -22.57 -16.36
C THR A 7 -6.41 -21.73 -15.57
N LYS A 8 -7.64 -22.16 -15.46
CA LYS A 8 -8.63 -21.48 -14.65
C LYS A 8 -8.27 -21.66 -13.18
N LEU A 9 -7.98 -20.54 -12.51
CA LEU A 9 -7.64 -20.54 -11.09
C LEU A 9 -8.90 -20.73 -10.24
N SER A 10 -8.79 -21.60 -9.22
CA SER A 10 -9.83 -21.70 -8.22
C SER A 10 -9.76 -20.48 -7.27
N PRO A 11 -10.82 -20.18 -6.53
CA PRO A 11 -10.76 -19.12 -5.51
C PRO A 11 -9.63 -19.35 -4.50
N TRP A 12 -9.33 -20.59 -4.14
CA TRP A 12 -8.22 -20.90 -3.25
C TRP A 12 -6.87 -20.59 -3.88
N ASP A 13 -6.69 -20.88 -5.16
CA ASP A 13 -5.47 -20.52 -5.87
C ASP A 13 -5.23 -19.03 -5.84
N ILE A 14 -6.28 -18.24 -6.03
CA ILE A 14 -6.20 -16.77 -5.97
C ILE A 14 -5.77 -16.30 -4.59
N VAL A 15 -6.33 -16.88 -3.53
CA VAL A 15 -5.95 -16.56 -2.16
C VAL A 15 -4.48 -16.90 -1.91
N GLN A 16 -4.01 -18.03 -2.38
CA GLN A 16 -2.62 -18.43 -2.21
C GLN A 16 -1.66 -17.48 -2.93
N ILE A 17 -1.99 -17.06 -4.14
CA ILE A 17 -1.20 -16.06 -4.88
C ILE A 17 -1.17 -14.74 -4.13
N ALA A 18 -2.33 -14.29 -3.65
CA ALA A 18 -2.43 -13.03 -2.91
C ALA A 18 -1.62 -13.03 -1.62
N ARG A 19 -1.44 -14.20 -1.01
CA ARG A 19 -0.69 -14.37 0.24
C ARG A 19 0.73 -14.88 0.06
N HIS A 20 1.19 -15.00 -1.18
CA HIS A 20 2.52 -15.53 -1.45
C HIS A 20 3.59 -14.65 -0.81
N ALA A 21 4.57 -15.29 -0.14
CA ALA A 21 5.61 -14.57 0.60
C ALA A 21 6.50 -13.70 -0.29
N GLU A 22 6.66 -14.07 -1.56
CA GLU A 22 7.52 -13.35 -2.51
C GLU A 22 6.74 -12.34 -3.36
N ARG A 23 5.45 -12.23 -3.16
CA ARG A 23 4.65 -11.28 -3.89
C ARG A 23 5.13 -9.85 -3.59
N PRO A 24 5.24 -8.98 -4.61
CA PRO A 24 5.61 -7.59 -4.36
C PRO A 24 4.65 -6.92 -3.38
N ASN A 25 5.22 -6.13 -2.48
CA ASN A 25 4.45 -5.33 -1.53
C ASN A 25 4.60 -3.85 -1.87
N ILE A 26 3.94 -2.98 -1.10
CA ILE A 26 3.96 -1.54 -1.38
C ILE A 26 5.37 -0.95 -1.34
N ALA A 27 6.24 -1.46 -0.47
CA ALA A 27 7.62 -0.97 -0.41
C ALA A 27 8.36 -1.24 -1.73
N ASP A 28 8.11 -2.37 -2.36
CA ASP A 28 8.69 -2.68 -3.67
C ASP A 28 8.17 -1.72 -4.74
N TYR A 29 6.87 -1.46 -4.75
CA TYR A 29 6.29 -0.53 -5.73
C TYR A 29 6.78 0.89 -5.53
N ILE A 30 6.93 1.34 -4.28
CA ILE A 30 7.49 2.67 -4.00
C ILE A 30 8.91 2.76 -4.54
N ARG A 31 9.74 1.75 -4.28
CA ARG A 31 11.12 1.72 -4.74
C ARG A 31 11.24 1.72 -6.26
N LEU A 32 10.33 1.00 -6.94
CA LEU A 32 10.39 0.83 -8.40
C LEU A 32 9.71 1.95 -9.16
N LEU A 33 8.65 2.53 -8.64
CA LEU A 33 7.83 3.51 -9.36
C LEU A 33 8.11 4.94 -8.96
N CYS A 34 8.50 5.19 -7.73
CA CYS A 34 8.65 6.54 -7.22
C CYS A 34 10.07 7.05 -7.41
N GLU A 35 10.20 8.24 -7.97
CA GLU A 35 11.47 8.96 -8.06
C GLU A 35 11.88 9.47 -6.69
N ASP A 36 10.91 9.89 -5.89
CA ASP A 36 11.09 10.22 -4.48
C ASP A 36 9.82 9.84 -3.71
N PHE A 37 9.95 9.73 -2.42
CA PHE A 37 8.83 9.45 -1.52
C PHE A 37 9.10 10.05 -0.16
N VAL A 38 8.18 10.90 0.30
CA VAL A 38 8.24 11.48 1.64
C VAL A 38 7.07 10.93 2.46
N GLU A 39 7.38 10.01 3.34
CA GLU A 39 6.38 9.36 4.17
C GLU A 39 5.83 10.32 5.23
N LEU A 40 4.51 10.32 5.38
CA LEU A 40 3.83 11.05 6.44
C LEU A 40 3.24 10.06 7.43
N HIS A 41 3.30 10.42 8.70
CA HIS A 41 2.91 9.55 9.79
C HIS A 41 1.74 10.14 10.58
N GLY A 42 0.89 9.25 11.11
CA GLY A 42 -0.14 9.61 12.06
C GLY A 42 -1.42 10.18 11.45
N ASP A 43 -2.50 10.07 12.21
CA ASP A 43 -3.81 10.60 11.86
C ASP A 43 -4.03 12.04 12.36
N ARG A 44 -3.09 12.58 13.12
CA ARG A 44 -3.12 13.87 13.80
C ARG A 44 -4.22 13.97 14.86
N LEU A 45 -4.70 12.83 15.35
CA LEU A 45 -5.71 12.75 16.40
C LEU A 45 -5.30 11.83 17.52
N PHE A 46 -4.96 10.58 17.20
CA PHE A 46 -4.64 9.54 18.16
C PHE A 46 -3.24 8.96 17.98
N GLY A 47 -2.88 8.57 16.76
CA GLY A 47 -1.60 7.91 16.55
C GLY A 47 -1.33 7.56 15.12
N ASP A 48 -0.26 6.78 14.93
CA ASP A 48 0.11 6.24 13.63
C ASP A 48 -0.31 4.79 13.52
N ASP A 49 -0.41 4.31 12.30
CA ASP A 49 -0.67 2.91 11.99
C ASP A 49 0.37 2.41 10.99
N ARG A 50 1.18 1.46 11.41
CA ARG A 50 2.20 0.87 10.56
C ARG A 50 1.65 -0.12 9.53
N GLY A 51 0.38 -0.46 9.64
CA GLY A 51 -0.31 -1.28 8.64
C GLY A 51 -0.72 -0.49 7.40
N LEU A 52 -0.57 0.83 7.43
CA LEU A 52 -0.87 1.71 6.31
C LEU A 52 0.24 2.71 6.13
N ILE A 53 0.73 2.83 4.91
CA ILE A 53 1.77 3.77 4.54
C ILE A 53 1.20 4.81 3.58
N GLY A 54 1.67 6.05 3.70
CA GLY A 54 1.28 7.09 2.76
C GLY A 54 2.18 8.29 2.84
N GLY A 55 2.14 9.11 1.83
CA GLY A 55 2.94 10.31 1.75
C GLY A 55 2.91 10.94 0.38
N PHE A 56 3.82 11.88 0.19
CA PHE A 56 4.01 12.54 -1.10
C PHE A 56 5.03 11.76 -1.92
N ALA A 57 4.74 11.54 -3.18
CA ALA A 57 5.63 10.82 -4.09
C ALA A 57 5.68 11.51 -5.45
N THR A 58 6.71 11.18 -6.22
CA THR A 58 6.81 11.60 -7.62
C THR A 58 6.86 10.34 -8.47
N ILE A 59 5.91 10.20 -9.39
CA ILE A 59 5.81 9.05 -10.30
C ILE A 59 5.75 9.59 -11.71
N GLY A 60 6.72 9.20 -12.54
CA GLY A 60 6.76 9.66 -13.93
C GLY A 60 6.79 11.18 -14.05
N GLY A 61 7.48 11.86 -13.17
CA GLY A 61 7.56 13.32 -13.15
C GLY A 61 6.36 14.02 -12.53
N GLU A 62 5.32 13.29 -12.15
CA GLU A 62 4.12 13.88 -11.54
C GLU A 62 4.10 13.69 -10.03
N LYS A 63 3.74 14.73 -9.32
CA LYS A 63 3.56 14.66 -7.87
C LYS A 63 2.20 14.07 -7.55
N VAL A 64 2.20 13.11 -6.65
CA VAL A 64 1.00 12.40 -6.23
C VAL A 64 1.00 12.22 -4.72
N VAL A 65 -0.16 11.91 -4.16
CA VAL A 65 -0.28 11.36 -2.82
C VAL A 65 -0.45 9.85 -2.98
N LEU A 66 0.45 9.09 -2.37
CA LEU A 66 0.43 7.64 -2.42
C LEU A 66 -0.04 7.10 -1.08
N ILE A 67 -0.96 6.15 -1.12
CA ILE A 67 -1.52 5.51 0.08
C ILE A 67 -1.62 4.02 -0.19
N GLY A 68 -1.30 3.21 0.79
CA GLY A 68 -1.47 1.76 0.62
C GLY A 68 -1.37 0.98 1.90
N HIS A 69 -1.85 -0.25 1.84
CA HIS A 69 -1.66 -1.20 2.92
C HIS A 69 -0.21 -1.66 2.92
N ARG A 70 0.36 -1.77 4.11
CA ARG A 70 1.73 -2.22 4.27
C ARG A 70 1.74 -3.66 4.78
N LYS A 71 2.22 -4.55 3.95
CA LYS A 71 2.58 -5.91 4.37
C LYS A 71 4.10 -6.00 4.45
N GLY A 72 4.58 -6.63 5.52
CA GLY A 72 6.01 -6.89 5.67
C GLY A 72 6.42 -8.19 5.01
N ARG A 73 7.72 -8.43 5.00
CA ARG A 73 8.30 -9.72 4.67
C ARG A 73 8.83 -10.37 5.93
N GLY A 74 8.42 -11.62 6.14
CA GLY A 74 8.75 -12.33 7.35
C GLY A 74 7.85 -11.98 8.51
N VAL A 75 8.02 -12.72 9.59
CA VAL A 75 7.10 -12.66 10.74
C VAL A 75 7.21 -11.34 11.48
N GLU A 76 8.42 -10.85 11.71
CA GLU A 76 8.64 -9.63 12.49
C GLU A 76 8.04 -8.40 11.80
N GLU A 77 8.29 -8.23 10.50
CA GLU A 77 7.74 -7.11 9.74
C GLU A 77 6.21 -7.17 9.67
N ASN A 78 5.66 -8.37 9.53
CA ASN A 78 4.21 -8.54 9.49
C ASN A 78 3.56 -8.24 10.82
N ILE A 79 4.19 -8.60 11.93
CA ILE A 79 3.69 -8.23 13.26
C ILE A 79 3.70 -6.71 13.41
N GLU A 80 4.78 -6.05 13.06
CA GLU A 80 4.90 -4.60 13.12
C GLU A 80 3.85 -3.89 12.27
N ALA A 81 3.58 -4.42 11.08
CA ALA A 81 2.61 -3.87 10.14
C ALA A 81 1.18 -4.40 10.37
N ASN A 82 0.97 -5.16 11.43
CA ASN A 82 -0.30 -5.82 11.72
C ASN A 82 -0.84 -6.59 10.51
N PHE A 83 0.06 -7.26 9.77
CA PHE A 83 -0.25 -8.06 8.58
C PHE A 83 -1.00 -7.30 7.47
N GLY A 84 -0.84 -5.97 7.42
CA GLY A 84 -1.54 -5.13 6.46
C GLY A 84 -3.00 -4.87 6.82
N MET A 85 -3.37 -5.13 8.06
CA MET A 85 -4.71 -4.83 8.58
C MET A 85 -4.69 -3.45 9.22
N ALA A 86 -5.32 -2.49 8.55
CA ALA A 86 -5.33 -1.11 9.05
C ALA A 86 -6.26 -0.97 10.26
N SER A 87 -5.78 -0.21 11.24
CA SER A 87 -6.58 0.21 12.39
C SER A 87 -7.36 1.49 12.07
N PRO A 88 -8.25 1.95 12.95
CA PRO A 88 -8.95 3.22 12.74
C PRO A 88 -8.00 4.39 12.48
N GLU A 89 -6.85 4.44 13.16
CA GLU A 89 -5.83 5.48 12.95
C GLU A 89 -5.29 5.44 11.52
N GLY A 90 -5.14 4.25 10.93
CA GLY A 90 -4.70 4.08 9.56
C GLY A 90 -5.70 4.67 8.56
N TYR A 91 -6.96 4.39 8.74
CA TYR A 91 -8.01 4.97 7.89
C TYR A 91 -8.10 6.48 8.04
N ARG A 92 -7.95 7.01 9.25
CA ARG A 92 -7.91 8.45 9.47
C ARG A 92 -6.67 9.08 8.84
N LYS A 93 -5.53 8.40 8.91
CA LYS A 93 -4.31 8.83 8.21
C LYS A 93 -4.55 8.90 6.70
N ALA A 94 -5.14 7.86 6.11
CA ALA A 94 -5.48 7.86 4.69
C ALA A 94 -6.39 9.03 4.34
N MET A 95 -7.41 9.29 5.14
CA MET A 95 -8.33 10.40 4.93
C MET A 95 -7.62 11.76 5.02
N ARG A 96 -6.72 11.91 5.98
CA ARG A 96 -5.89 13.12 6.12
C ARG A 96 -5.06 13.35 4.86
N LEU A 97 -4.44 12.29 4.34
CA LEU A 97 -3.62 12.38 3.14
C LEU A 97 -4.46 12.70 1.90
N MET A 98 -5.66 12.15 1.81
CA MET A 98 -6.60 12.48 0.71
C MET A 98 -7.00 13.95 0.76
N ARG A 99 -7.22 14.51 1.96
CA ARG A 99 -7.51 15.93 2.12
C ARG A 99 -6.33 16.81 1.74
N LEU A 100 -5.11 16.37 2.02
CA LEU A 100 -3.91 17.06 1.56
C LEU A 100 -3.81 17.04 0.04
N ALA A 101 -4.13 15.90 -0.59
CA ALA A 101 -4.15 15.79 -2.04
C ALA A 101 -5.16 16.76 -2.65
N GLU A 102 -6.35 16.85 -2.08
CA GLU A 102 -7.37 17.81 -2.52
C GLU A 102 -6.87 19.25 -2.38
N LYS A 103 -6.28 19.57 -1.23
CA LYS A 103 -5.77 20.91 -0.95
C LYS A 103 -4.74 21.37 -1.97
N TYR A 104 -3.86 20.47 -2.40
CA TYR A 104 -2.78 20.79 -3.33
C TYR A 104 -3.07 20.41 -4.78
N GLY A 105 -4.27 19.90 -5.05
CA GLY A 105 -4.64 19.51 -6.41
C GLY A 105 -3.84 18.32 -6.93
N LEU A 106 -3.47 17.38 -6.07
CA LEU A 106 -2.66 16.23 -6.44
C LEU A 106 -3.53 14.98 -6.63
N PRO A 107 -3.20 14.13 -7.62
CA PRO A 107 -3.87 12.84 -7.72
C PRO A 107 -3.50 11.92 -6.56
N VAL A 108 -4.41 11.02 -6.23
CA VAL A 108 -4.20 9.99 -5.21
C VAL A 108 -3.99 8.66 -5.92
N VAL A 109 -2.90 7.99 -5.57
CA VAL A 109 -2.61 6.63 -6.03
C VAL A 109 -2.73 5.72 -4.82
N SER A 110 -3.62 4.74 -4.88
CA SER A 110 -3.85 3.83 -3.76
C SER A 110 -3.53 2.39 -4.14
N PHE A 111 -2.88 1.70 -3.21
CA PHE A 111 -2.57 0.28 -3.33
C PHE A 111 -3.34 -0.46 -2.25
N VAL A 112 -4.25 -1.34 -2.66
CA VAL A 112 -5.07 -2.12 -1.74
C VAL A 112 -4.49 -3.52 -1.64
N ASP A 113 -4.01 -3.87 -0.46
CA ASP A 113 -3.39 -5.17 -0.21
C ASP A 113 -3.55 -5.56 1.26
N THR A 114 -4.73 -6.05 1.59
CA THR A 114 -5.06 -6.41 2.96
C THR A 114 -5.84 -7.72 3.01
N PRO A 115 -5.65 -8.53 4.06
CA PRO A 115 -6.50 -9.70 4.28
C PRO A 115 -7.88 -9.34 4.85
N GLY A 116 -8.05 -8.13 5.33
CA GLY A 116 -9.35 -7.70 5.87
C GLY A 116 -9.28 -6.71 7.00
#